data_6a581073995e68f2f403b6df5d18b07f
#
_entry.id   6a581073995e68f2f403b6df5d18b07f
#
_cell.length_a   1.000
_cell.length_b   1.000
_cell.length_c   1.000
_cell.angle_alpha   90.00
_cell.angle_beta   90.00
_cell.angle_gamma   90.00
#
_symmetry.space_group_name_H-M   'P 1'
#
loop_
_entity.id
_entity.type
_entity.pdbx_description
1 polymer ?
#
loop_
_entity_poly.entity_id
_entity_poly.type
_entity_poly.pdbx_seq_one_letter_code
_entity_poly.pdbx_strand_id
1 'polypeptide(L)'
;PAGLDEIYAENFRRVFVDDDAWGDALPLIELICVAAEPLTIDAASGALGWDRDRCERLCAEVSLLFPLREGDVIGVLHKTVTDWLTGEAPFDKRSSEDAFFVSRDAAHRRMARACAQAIRAGVLDTKSYSSDAAADEVLASFVEGDGGVASDAYALRWCLFHMERSNNESEAVAIACSLSYVRKRSAGD
;
A
#
# COMPACT_ATOMS: atom_id res chain seq x y z
N PRO A 1 26.65 -20.33 -11.11
CA PRO A 1 25.43 -19.69 -11.59
C PRO A 1 24.99 -18.66 -10.57
N ALA A 2 24.61 -17.46 -11.04
CA ALA A 2 24.08 -16.40 -10.18
C ALA A 2 22.88 -16.93 -9.39
N GLY A 3 22.81 -16.62 -8.12
CA GLY A 3 21.65 -16.91 -7.29
C GLY A 3 20.44 -16.04 -7.69
N LEU A 4 19.24 -16.38 -7.22
CA LEU A 4 18.05 -15.55 -7.45
C LEU A 4 18.23 -14.11 -6.98
N ASP A 5 18.98 -13.93 -5.90
CA ASP A 5 19.32 -12.60 -5.36
C ASP A 5 20.08 -11.74 -6.38
N GLU A 6 21.11 -12.30 -7.03
CA GLU A 6 21.87 -11.60 -8.08
C GLU A 6 21.01 -11.31 -9.32
N ILE A 7 20.12 -12.24 -9.70
CA ILE A 7 19.22 -12.06 -10.84
C ILE A 7 18.26 -10.91 -10.59
N TYR A 8 17.63 -10.85 -9.41
CA TYR A 8 16.74 -9.75 -9.07
C TYR A 8 17.48 -8.43 -8.97
N ALA A 9 18.60 -8.38 -8.27
CA ALA A 9 19.43 -7.18 -8.17
C ALA A 9 19.82 -6.63 -9.54
N GLU A 10 20.22 -7.50 -10.48
CA GLU A 10 20.57 -7.11 -11.84
C GLU A 10 19.36 -6.56 -12.60
N ASN A 11 18.19 -7.17 -12.50
CA ASN A 11 16.97 -6.70 -13.14
C ASN A 11 16.55 -5.32 -12.61
N PHE A 12 16.61 -5.12 -11.30
CA PHE A 12 16.29 -3.81 -10.70
C PHE A 12 17.30 -2.73 -11.09
N ARG A 13 18.61 -3.04 -11.15
CA ARG A 13 19.64 -2.08 -11.65
C ARG A 13 19.45 -1.69 -13.13
N ARG A 14 18.86 -2.55 -13.94
CA ARG A 14 18.56 -2.22 -15.34
C ARG A 14 17.38 -1.25 -15.47
N VAL A 15 16.42 -1.35 -14.56
CA VAL A 15 15.24 -0.47 -14.55
C VAL A 15 15.58 0.84 -13.84
N PHE A 16 16.22 0.77 -12.68
CA PHE A 16 16.54 1.93 -11.85
C PHE A 16 18.03 2.25 -11.94
N VAL A 17 18.36 3.23 -12.78
CA VAL A 17 19.76 3.60 -13.07
C VAL A 17 20.41 4.40 -11.95
N ASP A 18 19.61 5.00 -11.07
CA ASP A 18 20.04 5.78 -9.92
C ASP A 18 19.05 5.69 -8.75
N ASP A 19 19.44 6.25 -7.62
CA ASP A 19 18.64 6.25 -6.39
C ASP A 19 17.39 7.12 -6.51
N ASP A 20 17.40 8.16 -7.35
CA ASP A 20 16.25 9.04 -7.56
C ASP A 20 15.15 8.29 -8.31
N ALA A 21 15.49 7.54 -9.35
CA ALA A 21 14.55 6.70 -10.09
C ALA A 21 13.93 5.61 -9.20
N TRP A 22 14.73 4.99 -8.33
CA TRP A 22 14.22 4.05 -7.33
C TRP A 22 13.30 4.74 -6.33
N GLY A 23 13.71 5.90 -5.78
CA GLY A 23 12.93 6.68 -4.83
C GLY A 23 11.57 7.09 -5.38
N ASP A 24 11.49 7.45 -6.67
CA ASP A 24 10.24 7.79 -7.34
C ASP A 24 9.29 6.59 -7.49
N ALA A 25 9.81 5.40 -7.72
CA ALA A 25 9.03 4.19 -7.90
C ALA A 25 8.70 3.47 -6.56
N LEU A 26 9.52 3.68 -5.53
CA LEU A 26 9.41 2.99 -4.24
C LEU A 26 7.99 3.03 -3.65
N PRO A 27 7.27 4.16 -3.61
CA PRO A 27 5.92 4.19 -3.06
C PRO A 27 4.95 3.22 -3.76
N LEU A 28 5.04 3.09 -5.08
CA LEU A 28 4.24 2.14 -5.85
C LEU A 28 4.62 0.69 -5.54
N ILE A 29 5.91 0.41 -5.50
CA ILE A 29 6.44 -0.93 -5.19
C ILE A 29 6.09 -1.33 -3.76
N GLU A 30 6.14 -0.39 -2.80
CA GLU A 30 5.66 -0.60 -1.44
C GLU A 30 4.21 -1.08 -1.42
N LEU A 31 3.31 -0.39 -2.14
CA LEU A 31 1.90 -0.81 -2.19
C LEU A 31 1.73 -2.21 -2.80
N ILE A 32 2.44 -2.50 -3.90
CA ILE A 32 2.39 -3.81 -4.55
C ILE A 32 2.84 -4.93 -3.60
N CYS A 33 3.91 -4.68 -2.83
CA CYS A 33 4.47 -5.69 -1.92
C CYS A 33 3.53 -6.06 -0.76
N VAL A 34 2.67 -5.15 -0.31
CA VAL A 34 1.84 -5.36 0.89
C VAL A 34 0.34 -5.40 0.61
N ALA A 35 -0.09 -5.15 -0.61
CA ALA A 35 -1.48 -5.19 -0.98
C ALA A 35 -2.09 -6.56 -0.66
N ALA A 36 -3.22 -6.58 0.04
CA ALA A 36 -3.92 -7.80 0.42
C ALA A 36 -4.64 -8.45 -0.77
N GLU A 37 -4.89 -7.68 -1.82
CA GLU A 37 -5.42 -8.12 -3.11
C GLU A 37 -4.74 -7.33 -4.23
N PRO A 38 -4.66 -7.85 -5.47
CA PRO A 38 -4.03 -7.15 -6.58
C PRO A 38 -4.66 -5.76 -6.81
N LEU A 39 -3.83 -4.74 -6.95
CA LEU A 39 -4.27 -3.37 -7.18
C LEU A 39 -4.44 -3.11 -8.67
N THR A 40 -5.45 -2.33 -9.04
CA THR A 40 -5.50 -1.69 -10.36
C THR A 40 -4.63 -0.43 -10.36
N ILE A 41 -4.29 0.07 -11.56
CA ILE A 41 -3.60 1.35 -11.69
C ILE A 41 -4.39 2.48 -11.00
N ASP A 42 -5.72 2.50 -11.16
CA ASP A 42 -6.58 3.50 -10.51
C ASP A 42 -6.54 3.39 -8.98
N ALA A 43 -6.57 2.17 -8.44
CA ALA A 43 -6.48 1.95 -7.01
C ALA A 43 -5.11 2.36 -6.45
N ALA A 44 -4.03 2.05 -7.17
CA ALA A 44 -2.68 2.44 -6.79
C ALA A 44 -2.46 3.95 -6.86
N SER A 45 -2.88 4.59 -7.97
CA SER A 45 -2.78 6.05 -8.12
C SER A 45 -3.61 6.79 -7.08
N GLY A 46 -4.83 6.34 -6.82
CA GLY A 46 -5.67 6.86 -5.75
C GLY A 46 -5.02 6.75 -4.37
N ALA A 47 -4.50 5.58 -4.02
CA ALA A 47 -3.85 5.35 -2.73
C ALA A 47 -2.53 6.14 -2.56
N LEU A 48 -1.87 6.53 -3.66
CA LEU A 48 -0.65 7.34 -3.64
C LEU A 48 -0.93 8.85 -3.79
N GLY A 49 -2.14 9.25 -4.15
CA GLY A 49 -2.46 10.63 -4.50
C GLY A 49 -1.77 11.08 -5.79
N TRP A 50 -1.47 10.15 -6.69
CA TRP A 50 -0.82 10.43 -7.97
C TRP A 50 -1.83 10.58 -9.09
N ASP A 51 -1.44 11.28 -10.16
CA ASP A 51 -2.17 11.17 -11.41
C ASP A 51 -1.97 9.79 -12.04
N ARG A 52 -2.98 9.35 -12.81
CA ARG A 52 -2.97 8.04 -13.44
C ARG A 52 -1.78 7.87 -14.39
N ASP A 53 -1.43 8.92 -15.16
CA ASP A 53 -0.36 8.87 -16.16
C ASP A 53 1.00 8.58 -15.49
N ARG A 54 1.26 9.15 -14.31
CA ARG A 54 2.47 8.83 -13.52
C ARG A 54 2.49 7.37 -13.12
N CYS A 55 1.38 6.86 -12.62
CA CYS A 55 1.29 5.46 -12.19
C CYS A 55 1.47 4.51 -13.38
N GLU A 56 0.84 4.80 -14.54
CA GLU A 56 1.00 4.03 -15.78
C GLU A 56 2.45 3.98 -16.27
N ARG A 57 3.15 5.13 -16.29
CA ARG A 57 4.57 5.16 -16.70
C ARG A 57 5.43 4.28 -15.81
N LEU A 58 5.28 4.40 -14.48
CA LEU A 58 6.06 3.58 -13.55
C LEU A 58 5.70 2.09 -13.66
N CYS A 59 4.42 1.74 -13.83
CA CYS A 59 4.01 0.36 -14.10
C CYS A 59 4.65 -0.18 -15.38
N ALA A 60 4.76 0.64 -16.43
CA ALA A 60 5.41 0.23 -17.68
C ALA A 60 6.92 -0.03 -17.47
N GLU A 61 7.60 0.81 -16.70
CA GLU A 61 9.03 0.65 -16.37
C GLU A 61 9.30 -0.64 -15.59
N VAL A 62 8.45 -0.98 -14.62
CA VAL A 62 8.60 -2.18 -13.79
C VAL A 62 7.90 -3.42 -14.36
N SER A 63 7.33 -3.34 -15.54
CA SER A 63 6.46 -4.37 -16.13
C SER A 63 7.08 -5.76 -16.27
N LEU A 64 8.41 -5.84 -16.33
CA LEU A 64 9.13 -7.12 -16.35
C LEU A 64 8.89 -7.94 -15.06
N LEU A 65 8.79 -7.28 -13.92
CA LEU A 65 8.64 -7.91 -12.60
C LEU A 65 7.20 -7.77 -12.07
N PHE A 66 6.50 -6.72 -12.49
CA PHE A 66 5.12 -6.40 -12.12
C PHE A 66 4.26 -6.20 -13.37
N PRO A 67 3.95 -7.28 -14.12
CA PRO A 67 3.22 -7.19 -15.37
C PRO A 67 1.78 -6.70 -15.15
N LEU A 68 1.32 -5.83 -16.05
CA LEU A 68 -0.10 -5.48 -16.11
C LEU A 68 -0.91 -6.64 -16.70
N ARG A 69 -2.03 -6.94 -16.08
CA ARG A 69 -3.01 -7.94 -16.51
C ARG A 69 -4.26 -7.24 -17.05
N GLU A 70 -5.19 -8.02 -17.58
CA GLU A 70 -6.48 -7.52 -18.03
C GLU A 70 -7.18 -6.69 -16.94
N GLY A 71 -7.74 -5.53 -17.33
CA GLY A 71 -8.37 -4.59 -16.41
C GLY A 71 -7.38 -3.71 -15.65
N ASP A 72 -6.19 -3.47 -16.22
CA ASP A 72 -5.12 -2.64 -15.62
C ASP A 72 -4.67 -3.11 -14.23
N VAL A 73 -4.79 -4.41 -13.97
CA VAL A 73 -4.42 -5.02 -12.70
C VAL A 73 -2.91 -5.23 -12.65
N ILE A 74 -2.27 -4.67 -11.63
CA ILE A 74 -0.83 -4.82 -11.38
C ILE A 74 -0.60 -6.22 -10.79
N GLY A 75 0.03 -7.08 -11.56
CA GLY A 75 0.40 -8.42 -11.14
C GLY A 75 1.80 -8.45 -10.53
N VAL A 76 2.11 -9.54 -9.87
CA VAL A 76 3.48 -9.90 -9.50
C VAL A 76 3.88 -11.09 -10.35
N LEU A 77 5.05 -11.04 -10.99
CA LEU A 77 5.54 -12.13 -11.83
C LEU A 77 5.63 -13.43 -11.04
N HIS A 78 6.23 -13.35 -9.87
CA HIS A 78 6.34 -14.46 -8.92
C HIS A 78 6.48 -13.92 -7.49
N LYS A 79 5.89 -14.62 -6.50
CA LYS A 79 5.95 -14.22 -5.08
C LYS A 79 7.37 -13.95 -4.59
N THR A 80 8.37 -14.69 -5.08
CA THR A 80 9.77 -14.50 -4.66
C THR A 80 10.33 -13.11 -4.99
N VAL A 81 9.72 -12.35 -5.92
CA VAL A 81 10.11 -10.94 -6.17
C VAL A 81 9.77 -10.09 -4.96
N THR A 82 8.55 -10.22 -4.44
CA THR A 82 8.13 -9.49 -3.23
C THR A 82 8.88 -9.97 -1.99
N ASP A 83 9.11 -11.29 -1.87
CA ASP A 83 9.91 -11.85 -0.77
C ASP A 83 11.34 -11.29 -0.78
N TRP A 84 11.95 -11.19 -1.97
CA TRP A 84 13.26 -10.60 -2.14
C TRP A 84 13.29 -9.11 -1.75
N LEU A 85 12.33 -8.33 -2.23
CA LEU A 85 12.24 -6.91 -1.90
C LEU A 85 12.08 -6.66 -0.40
N THR A 86 11.30 -7.49 0.28
CA THR A 86 10.94 -7.31 1.69
C THR A 86 11.82 -8.10 2.67
N GLY A 87 12.78 -8.86 2.18
CA GLY A 87 13.65 -9.69 3.03
C GLY A 87 12.90 -10.85 3.70
N GLU A 88 11.86 -11.39 3.05
CA GLU A 88 11.22 -12.62 3.53
C GLU A 88 11.96 -13.87 3.08
N ALA A 89 11.76 -14.98 3.78
CA ALA A 89 12.40 -16.25 3.45
C ALA A 89 12.14 -16.67 1.99
N PRO A 90 13.15 -17.07 1.24
CA PRO A 90 14.52 -17.42 1.69
C PRO A 90 15.52 -16.25 1.68
N PHE A 91 15.07 -15.00 1.62
CA PHE A 91 15.91 -13.79 1.54
C PHE A 91 16.03 -13.05 2.89
N ASP A 92 15.88 -13.75 4.00
CA ASP A 92 15.87 -13.24 5.37
C ASP A 92 17.16 -12.56 5.84
N LYS A 93 18.22 -12.61 5.02
CA LYS A 93 19.47 -11.88 5.25
C LYS A 93 19.44 -10.45 4.70
N ARG A 94 18.46 -10.10 3.89
CA ARG A 94 18.32 -8.75 3.35
C ARG A 94 17.77 -7.79 4.40
N SER A 95 18.21 -6.55 4.32
CA SER A 95 17.87 -5.50 5.27
C SER A 95 17.74 -4.14 4.57
N SER A 96 17.41 -3.11 5.34
CA SER A 96 17.32 -1.73 4.84
C SER A 96 18.65 -1.14 4.33
N GLU A 97 19.77 -1.83 4.55
CA GLU A 97 21.08 -1.45 4.03
C GLU A 97 21.30 -1.96 2.60
N ASP A 98 20.49 -2.90 2.15
CA ASP A 98 20.58 -3.44 0.80
C ASP A 98 19.87 -2.53 -0.22
N ALA A 99 20.45 -2.46 -1.43
CA ALA A 99 19.78 -1.78 -2.54
C ALA A 99 18.42 -2.41 -2.85
N PHE A 100 17.45 -1.58 -3.20
CA PHE A 100 16.09 -2.02 -3.56
C PHE A 100 15.32 -2.73 -2.44
N PHE A 101 15.65 -2.44 -1.18
CA PHE A 101 14.90 -2.99 -0.05
C PHE A 101 13.59 -2.22 0.19
N VAL A 102 12.52 -2.96 0.49
CA VAL A 102 11.20 -2.43 0.84
C VAL A 102 10.90 -2.73 2.30
N SER A 103 10.77 -1.69 3.11
CA SER A 103 10.33 -1.84 4.50
C SER A 103 8.84 -2.18 4.55
N ARG A 104 8.51 -3.38 5.01
CA ARG A 104 7.10 -3.80 5.16
C ARG A 104 6.31 -2.90 6.11
N ASP A 105 6.92 -2.48 7.20
CA ASP A 105 6.27 -1.58 8.17
C ASP A 105 5.93 -0.24 7.53
N ALA A 106 6.86 0.34 6.75
CA ALA A 106 6.63 1.58 6.03
C ALA A 106 5.55 1.41 4.96
N ALA A 107 5.59 0.31 4.21
CA ALA A 107 4.63 -0.03 3.17
C ALA A 107 3.22 -0.22 3.75
N HIS A 108 3.07 -1.02 4.82
CA HIS A 108 1.80 -1.18 5.51
C HIS A 108 1.28 0.13 6.10
N ARG A 109 2.17 0.97 6.66
CA ARG A 109 1.80 2.29 7.18
C ARG A 109 1.27 3.21 6.08
N ARG A 110 1.88 3.20 4.90
CA ARG A 110 1.40 3.96 3.74
C ARG A 110 0.00 3.51 3.32
N MET A 111 -0.21 2.20 3.17
CA MET A 111 -1.51 1.65 2.81
C MET A 111 -2.58 1.91 3.89
N ALA A 112 -2.22 1.77 5.16
CA ALA A 112 -3.11 2.07 6.28
C ALA A 112 -3.58 3.53 6.26
N ARG A 113 -2.68 4.48 5.97
CA ARG A 113 -3.03 5.90 5.83
C ARG A 113 -4.02 6.13 4.69
N ALA A 114 -3.76 5.55 3.51
CA ALA A 114 -4.67 5.68 2.37
C ALA A 114 -6.07 5.10 2.67
N CYS A 115 -6.14 3.97 3.39
CA CYS A 115 -7.39 3.39 3.86
C CYS A 115 -8.09 4.29 4.89
N ALA A 116 -7.36 4.83 5.85
CA ALA A 116 -7.92 5.72 6.88
C ALA A 116 -8.48 7.01 6.28
N GLN A 117 -7.81 7.57 5.26
CA GLN A 117 -8.30 8.71 4.49
C GLN A 117 -9.62 8.41 3.77
N ALA A 118 -9.75 7.23 3.15
CA ALA A 118 -10.98 6.79 2.51
C ALA A 118 -12.13 6.68 3.52
N ILE A 119 -11.89 6.03 4.66
CA ILE A 119 -12.88 5.88 5.72
C ILE A 119 -13.32 7.25 6.22
N ARG A 120 -12.39 8.16 6.46
CA ARG A 120 -12.69 9.52 6.92
C ARG A 120 -13.49 10.32 5.90
N ALA A 121 -13.10 10.32 4.64
CA ALA A 121 -13.81 11.01 3.57
C ALA A 121 -15.26 10.50 3.45
N GLY A 122 -15.45 9.19 3.47
CA GLY A 122 -16.77 8.60 3.39
C GLY A 122 -17.63 8.80 4.65
N VAL A 123 -17.05 9.05 5.83
CA VAL A 123 -17.79 9.42 7.06
C VAL A 123 -18.26 10.87 6.99
N LEU A 124 -17.46 11.77 6.44
CA LEU A 124 -17.82 13.20 6.32
C LEU A 124 -18.96 13.46 5.31
N ASP A 125 -19.14 12.61 4.32
CA ASP A 125 -20.21 12.73 3.33
C ASP A 125 -21.60 12.33 3.89
N THR A 126 -21.62 11.60 5.00
CA THR A 126 -22.86 11.23 5.70
C THR A 126 -23.17 12.19 6.83
N LYS A 127 -23.71 13.38 6.53
CA LYS A 127 -24.16 14.43 7.49
C LYS A 127 -25.18 13.98 8.54
N SER A 128 -25.38 12.69 8.76
CA SER A 128 -26.49 12.16 9.54
C SER A 128 -26.13 11.36 10.80
N TYR A 129 -24.83 11.26 11.19
CA TYR A 129 -24.47 10.47 12.36
C TYR A 129 -23.61 11.29 13.33
N SER A 130 -23.99 11.23 14.62
CA SER A 130 -23.12 11.72 15.70
C SER A 130 -21.76 11.01 15.57
N SER A 131 -20.72 11.77 15.26
CA SER A 131 -19.36 11.26 15.18
C SER A 131 -18.96 10.73 16.56
N ASP A 132 -18.32 9.57 16.58
CA ASP A 132 -17.54 9.17 17.73
C ASP A 132 -16.27 10.03 17.73
N ALA A 133 -16.30 11.13 18.52
CA ALA A 133 -15.24 12.13 18.53
C ALA A 133 -13.84 11.53 18.75
N ALA A 134 -13.75 10.45 19.50
CA ALA A 134 -12.48 9.75 19.75
C ALA A 134 -11.94 9.05 18.50
N ALA A 135 -12.80 8.40 17.71
CA ALA A 135 -12.39 7.76 16.46
C ALA A 135 -12.03 8.78 15.38
N ASP A 136 -12.74 9.91 15.33
CA ASP A 136 -12.45 11.01 14.41
C ASP A 136 -11.11 11.69 14.75
N GLU A 137 -10.77 11.86 16.02
CA GLU A 137 -9.48 12.40 16.47
C GLU A 137 -8.33 11.46 16.12
N VAL A 138 -8.48 10.15 16.36
CA VAL A 138 -7.48 9.13 16.01
C VAL A 138 -7.28 9.06 14.49
N LEU A 139 -8.36 9.04 13.71
CA LEU A 139 -8.28 9.08 12.25
C LEU A 139 -7.62 10.37 11.75
N ALA A 140 -7.91 11.51 12.38
CA ALA A 140 -7.30 12.79 12.03
C ALA A 140 -5.79 12.78 12.26
N SER A 141 -5.35 12.32 13.44
CA SER A 141 -3.92 12.27 13.77
C SER A 141 -3.13 11.28 12.89
N PHE A 142 -3.76 10.19 12.47
CA PHE A 142 -3.13 9.19 11.63
C PHE A 142 -2.99 9.63 10.16
N VAL A 143 -3.90 10.48 9.70
CA VAL A 143 -4.00 10.93 8.30
C VAL A 143 -3.10 12.14 8.00
N GLU A 144 -2.50 12.78 9.02
CA GLU A 144 -1.60 13.92 8.80
C GLU A 144 -0.38 13.51 7.95
N GLY A 145 -0.31 14.05 6.73
CA GLY A 145 0.78 13.83 5.76
C GLY A 145 0.28 13.73 4.32
N ASP A 146 1.22 13.81 3.39
CA ASP A 146 0.97 13.60 1.97
C ASP A 146 0.61 12.13 1.72
N GLY A 147 -0.61 11.90 1.27
CA GLY A 147 -1.08 10.56 0.94
C GLY A 147 -2.34 10.61 0.09
N GLY A 148 -2.54 9.59 -0.73
CA GLY A 148 -3.74 9.42 -1.51
C GLY A 148 -4.83 8.68 -0.73
N VAL A 149 -5.94 8.42 -1.40
CA VAL A 149 -7.13 7.78 -0.85
C VAL A 149 -7.32 6.42 -1.52
N ALA A 150 -7.37 5.35 -0.73
CA ALA A 150 -7.71 4.03 -1.23
C ALA A 150 -9.18 3.96 -1.66
N SER A 151 -9.58 2.95 -2.44
CA SER A 151 -10.99 2.74 -2.71
C SER A 151 -11.73 2.35 -1.43
N ASP A 152 -12.99 2.79 -1.30
CA ASP A 152 -13.82 2.52 -0.12
C ASP A 152 -13.92 1.02 0.18
N ALA A 153 -14.11 0.19 -0.86
CA ALA A 153 -14.22 -1.25 -0.70
C ALA A 153 -12.94 -1.88 -0.15
N TYR A 154 -11.77 -1.45 -0.66
CA TYR A 154 -10.47 -1.89 -0.16
C TYR A 154 -10.26 -1.43 1.28
N ALA A 155 -10.52 -0.15 1.56
CA ALA A 155 -10.33 0.45 2.88
C ALA A 155 -11.17 -0.25 3.96
N LEU A 156 -12.46 -0.49 3.69
CA LEU A 156 -13.36 -1.16 4.63
C LEU A 156 -12.92 -2.61 4.91
N ARG A 157 -12.33 -3.29 3.93
CA ARG A 157 -11.91 -4.68 4.06
C ARG A 157 -10.56 -4.83 4.75
N TRP A 158 -9.59 -3.96 4.42
CA TRP A 158 -8.19 -4.20 4.72
C TRP A 158 -7.52 -3.15 5.62
N CYS A 159 -8.20 -2.05 6.00
CA CYS A 159 -7.62 -0.99 6.83
C CYS A 159 -7.00 -1.54 8.13
N LEU A 160 -7.77 -2.32 8.87
CA LEU A 160 -7.32 -2.90 10.15
C LEU A 160 -6.14 -3.84 9.99
N PHE A 161 -6.13 -4.65 8.92
CA PHE A 161 -5.00 -5.52 8.58
C PHE A 161 -3.72 -4.72 8.37
N HIS A 162 -3.77 -3.61 7.64
CA HIS A 162 -2.59 -2.79 7.40
C HIS A 162 -2.15 -2.02 8.65
N MET A 163 -3.07 -1.59 9.48
CA MET A 163 -2.76 -0.93 10.76
C MET A 163 -2.06 -1.88 11.73
N GLU A 164 -2.57 -3.08 11.89
CA GLU A 164 -1.93 -4.12 12.72
C GLU A 164 -0.50 -4.40 12.26
N ARG A 165 -0.31 -4.57 10.94
CA ARG A 165 1.00 -4.88 10.33
C ARG A 165 1.98 -3.71 10.36
N SER A 166 1.52 -2.50 10.59
CA SER A 166 2.35 -1.29 10.73
C SER A 166 2.61 -0.88 12.19
N ASN A 167 2.34 -1.77 13.16
CA ASN A 167 2.46 -1.52 14.58
C ASN A 167 1.60 -0.34 15.11
N ASN A 168 0.43 -0.12 14.51
CA ASN A 168 -0.54 0.88 14.93
C ASN A 168 -1.79 0.20 15.54
N GLU A 169 -1.59 -0.66 16.52
CA GLU A 169 -2.66 -1.48 17.12
C GLU A 169 -3.69 -0.62 17.88
N SER A 170 -3.26 0.45 18.55
CA SER A 170 -4.16 1.34 19.29
C SER A 170 -5.12 2.07 18.34
N GLU A 171 -4.62 2.53 17.21
CA GLU A 171 -5.41 3.18 16.15
C GLU A 171 -6.36 2.18 15.49
N ALA A 172 -5.89 0.97 15.24
CA ALA A 172 -6.70 -0.12 14.68
C ALA A 172 -7.89 -0.45 15.60
N VAL A 173 -7.65 -0.56 16.91
CA VAL A 173 -8.71 -0.81 17.90
C VAL A 173 -9.71 0.34 17.92
N ALA A 174 -9.25 1.60 17.94
CA ALA A 174 -10.13 2.77 17.95
C ALA A 174 -11.06 2.79 16.73
N ILE A 175 -10.51 2.51 15.51
CA ILE A 175 -11.31 2.44 14.28
C ILE A 175 -12.26 1.24 14.31
N ALA A 176 -11.80 0.07 14.72
CA ALA A 176 -12.63 -1.13 14.79
C ALA A 176 -13.82 -0.95 15.74
N CYS A 177 -13.65 -0.19 16.80
CA CYS A 177 -14.69 0.11 17.77
C CYS A 177 -15.60 1.27 17.33
N SER A 178 -15.25 2.01 16.26
CA SER A 178 -16.11 3.09 15.80
C SER A 178 -17.40 2.55 15.18
N LEU A 179 -18.54 3.13 15.60
CA LEU A 179 -19.84 2.75 15.06
C LEU A 179 -19.96 3.02 13.55
N SER A 180 -19.30 4.06 13.08
CA SER A 180 -19.27 4.45 11.67
C SER A 180 -18.59 3.40 10.80
N TYR A 181 -17.42 2.88 11.23
CA TYR A 181 -16.71 1.81 10.54
C TYR A 181 -17.53 0.52 10.49
N VAL A 182 -18.06 0.09 11.65
CA VAL A 182 -18.84 -1.16 11.77
C VAL A 182 -20.09 -1.11 10.89
N ARG A 183 -20.81 0.01 10.86
CA ARG A 183 -22.02 0.18 10.03
C ARG A 183 -21.72 0.15 8.54
N LYS A 184 -20.64 0.81 8.08
CA LYS A 184 -20.26 0.79 6.67
C LYS A 184 -19.85 -0.60 6.21
N ARG A 185 -19.08 -1.32 7.04
CA ARG A 185 -18.68 -2.68 6.72
C ARG A 185 -19.88 -3.63 6.61
N SER A 186 -20.87 -3.51 7.51
CA SER A 186 -22.08 -4.33 7.48
C SER A 186 -23.03 -4.01 6.33
N ALA A 187 -22.92 -2.83 5.72
CA ALA A 187 -23.76 -2.43 4.57
C ALA A 187 -23.15 -2.81 3.22
N GLY A 188 -21.88 -3.22 3.19
CA GLY A 188 -21.16 -3.61 1.99
C GLY A 188 -21.06 -5.13 1.74
N ASP A 189 -21.55 -5.93 2.70
CA ASP A 189 -21.75 -7.38 2.57
C ASP A 189 -23.17 -7.69 2.06
#